data_6f504d73e3f11335d77094a489d9d683
#
_entry.id   6f504d73e3f11335d77094a489d9d683
#
_cell.length_a   1.000
_cell.length_b   1.000
_cell.length_c   1.000
_cell.angle_alpha   90.00
_cell.angle_beta   90.00
_cell.angle_gamma   90.00
#
_symmetry.space_group_name_H-M   'P 1'
#
loop_
_entity.id
_entity.type
_entity.pdbx_description
1 polymer ?
#
loop_
_entity_poly.entity_id
_entity_poly.type
_entity_poly.pdbx_seq_one_letter_code
_entity_poly.pdbx_strand_id
1 'polypeptide(L)'
;MICPTCKVKLNDDLNKCPLCGKLISINNKQSGLYSSDIEYYQSSFDILYFTRIIAIMLIISSIITVICNFAINHTLTWSLIVVCSSFYLITHRLYFTSLNRILVFIINTIALELLLLSIVYIANGYNWYLCLVMPFVLMVAIYVIICYCLFNRENILRCISYKLFYIAICLIVINGLIKMFLYNCFYITWSIYAVIPLLVLSIIIFILSFNNRIVSEIKKRTFI
;
A
#
# COMPACT_ATOMS: atom_id res chain seq x y z
N MET A 1 44.15 -4.25 -24.60
CA MET A 1 45.53 -4.56 -24.19
C MET A 1 46.20 -5.56 -25.15
N ILE A 2 47.54 -5.66 -25.15
CA ILE A 2 48.25 -6.60 -26.07
C ILE A 2 48.93 -7.66 -25.21
N CYS A 3 48.77 -8.93 -25.57
CA CYS A 3 49.42 -10.03 -24.84
C CYS A 3 50.96 -9.96 -25.03
N PRO A 4 51.79 -9.98 -23.98
CA PRO A 4 53.24 -9.86 -24.12
C PRO A 4 53.87 -11.09 -24.73
N THR A 5 53.19 -12.23 -24.76
CA THR A 5 53.73 -13.49 -25.26
C THR A 5 53.35 -13.77 -26.71
N CYS A 6 52.09 -13.58 -27.10
CA CYS A 6 51.62 -13.85 -28.47
C CYS A 6 51.28 -12.57 -29.28
N LYS A 7 51.49 -11.41 -28.72
CA LYS A 7 51.31 -10.08 -29.38
C LYS A 7 49.92 -9.85 -29.99
N VAL A 8 48.93 -10.61 -29.58
CA VAL A 8 47.55 -10.44 -30.06
C VAL A 8 46.83 -9.38 -29.24
N LYS A 9 46.04 -8.56 -29.94
CA LYS A 9 45.20 -7.52 -29.32
C LYS A 9 44.01 -8.19 -28.61
N LEU A 10 43.91 -8.00 -27.30
CA LEU A 10 42.90 -8.58 -26.44
C LEU A 10 41.94 -7.50 -25.97
N ASN A 11 40.71 -7.89 -25.67
CA ASN A 11 39.75 -7.02 -25.02
C ASN A 11 40.18 -6.76 -23.58
N ASP A 12 39.91 -5.56 -23.06
CA ASP A 12 40.43 -5.09 -21.77
C ASP A 12 39.81 -5.81 -20.56
N ASP A 13 38.75 -6.61 -20.75
CA ASP A 13 38.04 -7.35 -19.73
C ASP A 13 38.61 -8.75 -19.45
N LEU A 14 39.63 -9.21 -20.18
CA LEU A 14 40.13 -10.58 -20.09
C LEU A 14 41.32 -10.69 -19.17
N ASN A 15 41.16 -11.47 -18.07
CA ASN A 15 42.23 -11.79 -17.12
C ASN A 15 43.23 -12.84 -17.60
N LYS A 16 42.91 -13.54 -18.72
CA LYS A 16 43.77 -14.59 -19.34
C LYS A 16 43.72 -14.46 -20.83
N CYS A 17 44.89 -14.64 -21.48
CA CYS A 17 44.95 -14.73 -22.92
C CYS A 17 44.31 -16.02 -23.44
N PRO A 18 43.29 -15.99 -24.33
CA PRO A 18 42.65 -17.21 -24.83
C PRO A 18 43.54 -18.07 -25.74
N LEU A 19 44.64 -17.51 -26.28
CA LEU A 19 45.55 -18.21 -27.18
C LEU A 19 46.71 -18.92 -26.42
N CYS A 20 47.32 -18.28 -25.43
CA CYS A 20 48.46 -18.85 -24.71
C CYS A 20 48.17 -19.18 -23.23
N GLY A 21 46.97 -18.92 -22.71
CA GLY A 21 46.55 -19.22 -21.34
C GLY A 21 47.25 -18.39 -20.25
N LYS A 22 48.14 -17.48 -20.61
CA LYS A 22 48.93 -16.70 -19.65
C LYS A 22 48.06 -15.64 -18.95
N LEU A 23 48.19 -15.55 -17.63
CA LEU A 23 47.57 -14.51 -16.83
C LEU A 23 48.18 -13.14 -17.18
N ILE A 24 47.33 -12.17 -17.44
CA ILE A 24 47.71 -10.80 -17.75
C ILE A 24 47.45 -9.99 -16.48
N SER A 25 48.54 -9.55 -15.83
CA SER A 25 48.41 -8.69 -14.66
C SER A 25 47.88 -7.32 -15.09
N ILE A 26 46.71 -6.96 -14.59
CA ILE A 26 46.06 -5.65 -14.81
C ILE A 26 46.75 -4.62 -13.87
N ASN A 27 47.98 -4.29 -14.19
CA ASN A 27 48.65 -3.15 -13.56
C ASN A 27 48.86 -2.05 -14.60
N ASN A 28 47.78 -1.41 -15.04
CA ASN A 28 47.76 -0.04 -15.51
C ASN A 28 46.35 0.24 -16.05
N LYS A 29 45.51 0.90 -15.27
CA LYS A 29 44.41 1.69 -15.79
C LYS A 29 44.99 2.78 -16.71
N GLN A 30 45.29 2.48 -17.95
CA GLN A 30 45.27 3.48 -18.98
C GLN A 30 43.80 3.75 -19.29
N SER A 31 43.33 4.90 -18.83
CA SER A 31 42.11 5.53 -19.29
C SER A 31 42.08 5.49 -20.83
N GLY A 32 41.28 4.57 -21.35
CA GLY A 32 40.97 4.59 -22.78
C GLY A 32 40.36 5.94 -23.13
N LEU A 33 40.60 6.41 -24.33
CA LEU A 33 40.16 7.72 -24.88
C LEU A 33 38.62 7.84 -24.98
N TYR A 34 37.90 6.83 -24.58
CA TYR A 34 36.48 6.86 -24.30
C TYR A 34 36.34 6.62 -22.78
N SER A 35 36.28 7.72 -22.03
CA SER A 35 35.75 7.67 -20.70
C SER A 35 34.35 7.11 -20.82
N SER A 36 34.14 5.90 -20.30
CA SER A 36 32.80 5.36 -19.99
C SER A 36 32.14 6.11 -18.86
N ASP A 37 32.61 7.32 -18.59
CA ASP A 37 32.00 8.33 -17.74
C ASP A 37 30.89 9.08 -18.50
N ILE A 38 30.13 8.37 -19.33
CA ILE A 38 28.71 8.62 -19.34
C ILE A 38 28.28 8.06 -17.97
N GLU A 39 28.49 8.87 -16.92
CA GLU A 39 27.59 8.84 -15.79
C GLU A 39 26.21 8.83 -16.41
N TYR A 40 25.62 7.65 -16.44
CA TYR A 40 24.21 7.52 -16.63
C TYR A 40 23.67 8.31 -15.45
N TYR A 41 23.43 9.59 -15.68
CA TYR A 41 22.64 10.44 -14.83
C TYR A 41 21.26 9.84 -14.94
N GLN A 42 21.13 8.67 -14.31
CA GLN A 42 19.88 8.15 -13.89
C GLN A 42 19.44 9.19 -12.86
N SER A 43 18.77 10.22 -13.38
CA SER A 43 18.06 11.15 -12.56
C SER A 43 17.09 10.27 -11.79
N SER A 44 17.55 9.76 -10.66
CA SER A 44 16.69 9.12 -9.67
C SER A 44 15.72 10.23 -9.31
N PHE A 45 14.54 10.17 -9.95
CA PHE A 45 13.46 11.09 -9.70
C PHE A 45 13.22 10.99 -8.21
N ASP A 46 13.66 12.00 -7.46
CA ASP A 46 13.66 11.94 -6.01
C ASP A 46 12.22 12.17 -5.55
N ILE A 47 11.46 11.04 -5.51
CA ILE A 47 10.05 11.00 -5.15
C ILE A 47 9.82 11.76 -3.84
N LEU A 48 10.77 11.67 -2.89
CA LEU A 48 10.69 12.39 -1.63
C LEU A 48 10.78 13.91 -1.82
N TYR A 49 11.63 14.39 -2.72
CA TYR A 49 11.74 15.80 -3.03
C TYR A 49 10.46 16.33 -3.69
N PHE A 50 9.97 15.62 -4.68
CA PHE A 50 8.74 15.98 -5.38
C PHE A 50 7.51 16.00 -4.45
N THR A 51 7.36 15.00 -3.59
CA THR A 51 6.27 14.95 -2.61
C THR A 51 6.38 16.05 -1.55
N ARG A 52 7.59 16.55 -1.23
CA ARG A 52 7.77 17.73 -0.36
C ARG A 52 7.22 18.98 -1.00
N ILE A 53 7.52 19.21 -2.27
CA ILE A 53 7.02 20.38 -3.01
C ILE A 53 5.49 20.34 -3.05
N ILE A 54 4.89 19.21 -3.40
CA ILE A 54 3.44 19.03 -3.40
C ILE A 54 2.84 19.33 -2.02
N ALA A 55 3.43 18.82 -0.93
CA ALA A 55 2.93 19.08 0.41
C ALA A 55 2.95 20.57 0.77
N ILE A 56 4.01 21.30 0.40
CA ILE A 56 4.09 22.75 0.62
C ILE A 56 3.00 23.48 -0.17
N MET A 57 2.79 23.12 -1.44
CA MET A 57 1.74 23.71 -2.28
C MET A 57 0.34 23.46 -1.70
N LEU A 58 0.07 22.26 -1.18
CA LEU A 58 -1.21 21.92 -0.55
C LEU A 58 -1.42 22.71 0.75
N ILE A 59 -0.39 22.93 1.56
CA ILE A 59 -0.47 23.74 2.77
C ILE A 59 -0.80 25.21 2.42
N ILE A 60 -0.08 25.79 1.46
CA ILE A 60 -0.30 27.17 1.02
C ILE A 60 -1.73 27.32 0.46
N SER A 61 -2.18 26.40 -0.39
CA SER A 61 -3.53 26.38 -0.94
C SER A 61 -4.59 26.32 0.15
N SER A 62 -4.39 25.47 1.19
CA SER A 62 -5.29 25.35 2.32
C SER A 62 -5.40 26.65 3.12
N ILE A 63 -4.28 27.32 3.38
CA ILE A 63 -4.26 28.61 4.11
C ILE A 63 -5.04 29.67 3.33
N ILE A 64 -4.75 29.82 2.03
CA ILE A 64 -5.44 30.77 1.17
C ILE A 64 -6.95 30.51 1.16
N THR A 65 -7.35 29.23 1.02
CA THR A 65 -8.75 28.82 0.99
C THR A 65 -9.49 29.15 2.29
N VAL A 66 -8.83 28.94 3.45
CA VAL A 66 -9.41 29.30 4.76
C VAL A 66 -9.60 30.83 4.88
N ILE A 67 -8.60 31.60 4.48
CA ILE A 67 -8.66 33.06 4.54
C ILE A 67 -9.79 33.58 3.63
N CYS A 68 -9.88 33.11 2.39
CA CYS A 68 -10.94 33.51 1.46
C CYS A 68 -12.33 33.10 1.96
N ASN A 69 -12.48 31.89 2.50
CA ASN A 69 -13.77 31.43 3.01
C ASN A 69 -14.22 32.24 4.24
N PHE A 70 -13.29 32.54 5.15
CA PHE A 70 -13.57 33.34 6.32
C PHE A 70 -13.92 34.80 5.95
N ALA A 71 -13.24 35.39 4.97
CA ALA A 71 -13.50 36.74 4.49
C ALA A 71 -14.89 36.88 3.84
N ILE A 72 -15.39 35.83 3.18
CA ILE A 72 -16.69 35.85 2.48
C ILE A 72 -17.83 35.44 3.41
N ASN A 73 -17.67 34.34 4.16
CA ASN A 73 -18.78 33.70 4.89
C ASN A 73 -18.75 33.94 6.39
N HIS A 74 -17.66 34.49 6.96
CA HIS A 74 -17.41 34.60 8.41
C HIS A 74 -17.53 33.29 9.18
N THR A 75 -17.61 32.15 8.48
CA THR A 75 -17.70 30.78 9.04
C THR A 75 -16.87 29.83 8.20
N LEU A 76 -16.38 28.77 8.84
CA LEU A 76 -15.66 27.71 8.14
C LEU A 76 -16.69 26.74 7.54
N THR A 77 -16.89 26.80 6.24
CA THR A 77 -17.80 25.93 5.50
C THR A 77 -17.00 25.00 4.57
N TRP A 78 -17.05 25.22 3.28
CA TRP A 78 -16.37 24.40 2.27
C TRP A 78 -14.84 24.34 2.41
N SER A 79 -14.20 25.36 3.02
CA SER A 79 -12.76 25.35 3.29
C SER A 79 -12.32 24.19 4.17
N LEU A 80 -13.20 23.69 5.03
CA LEU A 80 -12.91 22.55 5.90
C LEU A 80 -12.66 21.28 5.10
N ILE A 81 -13.40 21.06 4.00
CA ILE A 81 -13.18 19.94 3.09
C ILE A 81 -11.79 20.06 2.45
N VAL A 82 -11.41 21.26 2.00
CA VAL A 82 -10.11 21.50 1.35
C VAL A 82 -8.95 21.23 2.32
N VAL A 83 -9.08 21.67 3.58
CA VAL A 83 -8.07 21.43 4.61
C VAL A 83 -7.95 19.94 4.92
N CYS A 84 -9.06 19.24 5.13
CA CYS A 84 -9.04 17.79 5.42
C CYS A 84 -8.55 16.98 4.22
N SER A 85 -8.89 17.35 2.98
CA SER A 85 -8.39 16.68 1.79
C SER A 85 -6.88 16.88 1.59
N SER A 86 -6.40 18.10 1.83
CA SER A 86 -4.95 18.39 1.80
C SER A 86 -4.20 17.60 2.88
N PHE A 87 -4.75 17.54 4.09
CA PHE A 87 -4.18 16.74 5.18
C PHE A 87 -4.12 15.25 4.80
N TYR A 88 -5.19 14.68 4.25
CA TYR A 88 -5.23 13.31 3.78
C TYR A 88 -4.17 13.04 2.71
N LEU A 89 -4.02 13.93 1.71
CA LEU A 89 -2.99 13.79 0.68
C LEU A 89 -1.57 13.90 1.24
N ILE A 90 -1.33 14.78 2.22
CA ILE A 90 -0.03 14.92 2.87
C ILE A 90 0.33 13.65 3.67
N THR A 91 -0.65 13.02 4.33
CA THR A 91 -0.38 11.77 5.08
C THR A 91 0.01 10.61 4.17
N HIS A 92 -0.42 10.58 2.92
CA HIS A 92 0.03 9.60 1.93
C HIS A 92 1.55 9.62 1.69
N ARG A 93 2.19 10.78 1.87
CA ARG A 93 3.65 10.89 1.77
C ARG A 93 4.37 10.02 2.80
N LEU A 94 3.75 9.75 3.94
CA LEU A 94 4.35 8.93 5.00
C LEU A 94 4.67 7.50 4.54
N TYR A 95 4.01 6.98 3.49
CA TYR A 95 4.34 5.68 2.90
C TYR A 95 5.74 5.61 2.28
N PHE A 96 6.32 6.75 1.93
CA PHE A 96 7.68 6.85 1.38
C PHE A 96 8.74 7.08 2.45
N THR A 97 8.34 7.13 3.73
CA THR A 97 9.27 7.26 4.86
C THR A 97 9.59 5.88 5.45
N SER A 98 10.62 5.81 6.29
CA SER A 98 11.03 4.59 6.99
C SER A 98 10.14 4.22 8.19
N LEU A 99 8.99 4.86 8.34
CA LEU A 99 8.06 4.61 9.45
C LEU A 99 7.41 3.23 9.34
N ASN A 100 6.94 2.71 10.48
CA ASN A 100 6.21 1.46 10.52
C ASN A 100 4.95 1.54 9.62
N ARG A 101 4.82 0.62 8.67
CA ARG A 101 3.74 0.60 7.67
C ARG A 101 2.34 0.55 8.30
N ILE A 102 2.20 -0.17 9.43
CA ILE A 102 0.92 -0.24 10.17
C ILE A 102 0.55 1.14 10.71
N LEU A 103 1.52 1.83 11.33
CA LEU A 103 1.30 3.16 11.89
C LEU A 103 0.91 4.17 10.81
N VAL A 104 1.60 4.15 9.67
CA VAL A 104 1.26 5.00 8.51
C VAL A 104 -0.15 4.70 8.01
N PHE A 105 -0.53 3.42 7.93
CA PHE A 105 -1.87 3.02 7.52
C PHE A 105 -2.94 3.54 8.49
N ILE A 106 -2.72 3.44 9.80
CA ILE A 106 -3.64 3.95 10.83
C ILE A 106 -3.81 5.47 10.69
N ILE A 107 -2.70 6.22 10.53
CA ILE A 107 -2.75 7.68 10.34
C ILE A 107 -3.56 8.04 9.09
N ASN A 108 -3.35 7.34 7.97
CA ASN A 108 -4.11 7.57 6.75
C ASN A 108 -5.61 7.25 6.90
N THR A 109 -5.94 6.20 7.65
CA THR A 109 -7.35 5.85 7.93
C THR A 109 -8.02 6.94 8.76
N ILE A 110 -7.35 7.46 9.78
CA ILE A 110 -7.87 8.58 10.61
C ILE A 110 -8.03 9.85 9.75
N ALA A 111 -7.06 10.16 8.87
CA ALA A 111 -7.14 11.30 7.97
C ALA A 111 -8.31 11.17 6.98
N LEU A 112 -8.58 9.96 6.47
CA LEU A 112 -9.73 9.68 5.63
C LEU A 112 -11.06 9.89 6.37
N GLU A 113 -11.16 9.40 7.61
CA GLU A 113 -12.36 9.60 8.45
C GLU A 113 -12.61 11.09 8.72
N LEU A 114 -11.57 11.87 9.00
CA LEU A 114 -11.69 13.33 9.19
C LEU A 114 -12.20 14.01 7.93
N LEU A 115 -11.74 13.59 6.74
CA LEU A 115 -12.22 14.11 5.46
C LEU A 115 -13.69 13.78 5.25
N LEU A 116 -14.10 12.54 5.49
CA LEU A 116 -15.50 12.13 5.37
C LEU A 116 -16.39 12.88 6.36
N LEU A 117 -15.93 13.06 7.60
CA LEU A 117 -16.63 13.84 8.62
C LEU A 117 -16.83 15.29 8.20
N SER A 118 -15.83 15.91 7.55
CA SER A 118 -15.94 17.29 7.05
C SER A 118 -17.01 17.44 5.96
N ILE A 119 -17.13 16.45 5.08
CA ILE A 119 -18.18 16.40 4.04
C ILE A 119 -19.57 16.28 4.69
N VAL A 120 -19.69 15.38 5.65
CA VAL A 120 -20.94 15.11 6.37
C VAL A 120 -21.40 16.32 7.19
N TYR A 121 -20.46 17.05 7.80
CA TYR A 121 -20.72 18.27 8.53
C TYR A 121 -21.42 19.31 7.64
N ILE A 122 -20.96 19.47 6.40
CA ILE A 122 -21.54 20.42 5.46
C ILE A 122 -22.88 19.92 4.88
N ALA A 123 -22.98 18.60 4.63
CA ALA A 123 -24.17 17.97 4.09
C ALA A 123 -25.27 17.70 5.11
N ASN A 124 -25.06 17.99 6.41
CA ASN A 124 -25.96 17.65 7.52
C ASN A 124 -26.39 16.19 7.54
N GLY A 125 -25.51 15.29 7.14
CA GLY A 125 -25.79 13.87 6.94
C GLY A 125 -25.30 12.94 8.07
N TYR A 126 -25.29 13.38 9.33
CA TYR A 126 -24.69 12.62 10.44
C TYR A 126 -25.25 11.22 10.65
N ASN A 127 -26.56 11.04 10.44
CA ASN A 127 -27.20 9.75 10.72
C ASN A 127 -26.69 8.63 9.80
N TRP A 128 -26.62 8.86 8.50
CA TRP A 128 -26.12 7.85 7.58
C TRP A 128 -24.60 7.62 7.71
N TYR A 129 -23.87 8.67 8.05
CA TYR A 129 -22.42 8.56 8.26
C TYR A 129 -22.10 7.65 9.45
N LEU A 130 -22.67 7.95 10.63
CA LEU A 130 -22.42 7.19 11.84
C LEU A 130 -22.91 5.74 11.73
N CYS A 131 -24.04 5.51 11.05
CA CYS A 131 -24.63 4.19 10.93
C CYS A 131 -23.97 3.33 9.83
N LEU A 132 -23.50 3.92 8.75
CA LEU A 132 -23.05 3.14 7.58
C LEU A 132 -21.58 3.40 7.23
N VAL A 133 -21.17 4.66 7.05
CA VAL A 133 -19.86 4.98 6.47
C VAL A 133 -18.72 4.70 7.44
N MET A 134 -18.80 5.24 8.65
CA MET A 134 -17.79 5.09 9.69
C MET A 134 -17.53 3.61 10.02
N PRO A 135 -18.54 2.77 10.33
CA PRO A 135 -18.30 1.35 10.59
C PRO A 135 -17.73 0.60 9.39
N PHE A 136 -18.15 0.98 8.17
CA PHE A 136 -17.62 0.37 6.94
C PHE A 136 -16.13 0.66 6.74
N VAL A 137 -15.70 1.91 6.90
CA VAL A 137 -14.29 2.29 6.79
C VAL A 137 -13.45 1.58 7.85
N LEU A 138 -13.95 1.50 9.10
CA LEU A 138 -13.28 0.77 10.18
C LEU A 138 -13.15 -0.72 9.89
N MET A 139 -14.19 -1.36 9.35
CA MET A 139 -14.10 -2.77 8.93
C MET A 139 -13.06 -2.98 7.84
N VAL A 140 -13.02 -2.12 6.82
CA VAL A 140 -11.99 -2.22 5.77
C VAL A 140 -10.59 -2.01 6.35
N ALA A 141 -10.41 -1.06 7.26
CA ALA A 141 -9.13 -0.82 7.92
C ALA A 141 -8.65 -2.03 8.73
N ILE A 142 -9.54 -2.63 9.52
CA ILE A 142 -9.24 -3.85 10.28
C ILE A 142 -8.87 -5.00 9.34
N TYR A 143 -9.60 -5.19 8.23
CA TYR A 143 -9.27 -6.20 7.22
C TYR A 143 -7.87 -6.06 6.66
N VAL A 144 -7.46 -4.85 6.30
CA VAL A 144 -6.12 -4.57 5.77
C VAL A 144 -5.05 -4.86 6.81
N ILE A 145 -5.26 -4.49 8.08
CA ILE A 145 -4.33 -4.79 9.18
C ILE A 145 -4.20 -6.30 9.39
N ILE A 146 -5.30 -7.04 9.39
CA ILE A 146 -5.30 -8.50 9.50
C ILE A 146 -4.52 -9.11 8.34
N CYS A 147 -4.78 -8.67 7.10
CA CYS A 147 -4.05 -9.14 5.93
C CYS A 147 -2.55 -8.91 6.04
N TYR A 148 -2.13 -7.74 6.53
CA TYR A 148 -0.72 -7.40 6.73
C TYR A 148 -0.07 -8.26 7.82
N CYS A 149 -0.74 -8.44 8.96
CA CYS A 149 -0.21 -9.23 10.08
C CYS A 149 -0.07 -10.73 9.73
N LEU A 150 -1.02 -11.26 8.97
CA LEU A 150 -1.02 -12.68 8.57
C LEU A 150 -0.05 -12.98 7.44
N PHE A 151 0.27 -12.01 6.58
CA PHE A 151 1.10 -12.22 5.39
C PHE A 151 2.49 -12.79 5.71
N ASN A 152 3.09 -12.40 6.84
CA ASN A 152 4.45 -12.78 7.21
C ASN A 152 4.53 -13.95 8.21
N ARG A 153 3.41 -14.45 8.74
CA ARG A 153 3.44 -15.38 9.89
C ARG A 153 2.82 -16.73 9.64
N GLU A 154 1.86 -16.83 8.72
CA GLU A 154 1.03 -18.01 8.61
C GLU A 154 1.18 -18.74 7.26
N ASN A 155 0.74 -20.01 7.23
CA ASN A 155 0.61 -20.74 5.98
C ASN A 155 -0.44 -20.07 5.07
N ILE A 156 -0.19 -20.04 3.76
CA ILE A 156 -1.04 -19.40 2.75
C ILE A 156 -2.52 -19.84 2.90
N LEU A 157 -2.77 -21.14 3.09
CA LEU A 157 -4.13 -21.65 3.26
C LEU A 157 -4.81 -21.10 4.52
N ARG A 158 -4.06 -21.00 5.62
CA ARG A 158 -4.58 -20.44 6.88
C ARG A 158 -4.90 -18.97 6.73
N CYS A 159 -4.06 -18.21 6.04
CA CYS A 159 -4.32 -16.80 5.73
C CYS A 159 -5.59 -16.63 4.88
N ILE A 160 -5.80 -17.47 3.87
CA ILE A 160 -7.01 -17.43 3.04
C ILE A 160 -8.26 -17.74 3.88
N SER A 161 -8.19 -18.76 4.75
CA SER A 161 -9.30 -19.11 5.63
C SER A 161 -9.69 -17.94 6.55
N TYR A 162 -8.74 -17.30 7.22
CA TYR A 162 -9.02 -16.14 8.08
C TYR A 162 -9.63 -14.97 7.33
N LYS A 163 -9.18 -14.71 6.10
CA LYS A 163 -9.74 -13.65 5.25
C LYS A 163 -11.18 -13.94 4.86
N LEU A 164 -11.49 -15.17 4.46
CA LEU A 164 -12.86 -15.59 4.14
C LEU A 164 -13.79 -15.49 5.36
N PHE A 165 -13.30 -15.94 6.52
CA PHE A 165 -14.04 -15.84 7.77
C PHE A 165 -14.36 -14.38 8.12
N TYR A 166 -13.38 -13.48 8.00
CA TYR A 166 -13.58 -12.06 8.25
C TYR A 166 -14.60 -11.44 7.27
N ILE A 167 -14.52 -11.77 5.97
CA ILE A 167 -15.48 -11.30 4.98
C ILE A 167 -16.90 -11.75 5.32
N ALA A 168 -17.07 -13.00 5.78
CA ALA A 168 -18.38 -13.49 6.23
C ALA A 168 -18.96 -12.67 7.39
N ILE A 169 -18.13 -12.33 8.39
CA ILE A 169 -18.53 -11.44 9.49
C ILE A 169 -18.91 -10.06 8.99
N CYS A 170 -18.10 -9.47 8.10
CA CYS A 170 -18.38 -8.16 7.53
C CYS A 170 -19.74 -8.12 6.80
N LEU A 171 -20.10 -9.16 6.05
CA LEU A 171 -21.39 -9.24 5.37
C LEU A 171 -22.58 -9.25 6.34
N ILE A 172 -22.46 -9.92 7.48
CA ILE A 172 -23.49 -9.90 8.52
C ILE A 172 -23.64 -8.50 9.10
N VAL A 173 -22.52 -7.87 9.46
CA VAL A 173 -22.52 -6.55 10.07
C VAL A 173 -23.07 -5.50 9.10
N ILE A 174 -22.64 -5.49 7.84
CA ILE A 174 -23.13 -4.56 6.81
C ILE A 174 -24.63 -4.71 6.62
N ASN A 175 -25.14 -5.94 6.49
CA ASN A 175 -26.57 -6.18 6.37
C ASN A 175 -27.34 -5.67 7.59
N GLY A 176 -26.84 -5.94 8.80
CA GLY A 176 -27.43 -5.45 10.05
C GLY A 176 -27.47 -3.93 10.12
N LEU A 177 -26.36 -3.25 9.77
CA LEU A 177 -26.28 -1.78 9.74
C LEU A 177 -27.25 -1.16 8.73
N ILE A 178 -27.36 -1.71 7.53
CA ILE A 178 -28.32 -1.25 6.51
C ILE A 178 -29.74 -1.38 7.05
N LYS A 179 -30.08 -2.51 7.66
CA LYS A 179 -31.43 -2.74 8.23
C LYS A 179 -31.71 -1.85 9.43
N MET A 180 -30.73 -1.64 10.29
CA MET A 180 -30.84 -0.71 11.41
C MET A 180 -31.08 0.72 10.92
N PHE A 181 -30.40 1.14 9.86
CA PHE A 181 -30.58 2.46 9.27
C PHE A 181 -31.95 2.65 8.61
N LEU A 182 -32.43 1.63 7.85
CA LEU A 182 -33.68 1.73 7.09
C LEU A 182 -34.94 1.47 7.94
N TYR A 183 -34.87 0.53 8.91
CA TYR A 183 -36.05 0.00 9.60
C TYR A 183 -35.96 0.11 11.11
N ASN A 184 -34.88 0.70 11.67
CA ASN A 184 -34.59 0.72 13.10
C ASN A 184 -34.60 -0.65 13.79
N CYS A 185 -34.41 -1.72 13.03
CA CYS A 185 -34.40 -3.09 13.52
C CYS A 185 -33.19 -3.84 12.97
N PHE A 186 -32.53 -4.62 13.85
CA PHE A 186 -31.41 -5.47 13.44
C PHE A 186 -31.94 -6.87 13.09
N TYR A 187 -31.95 -7.22 11.81
CA TYR A 187 -32.25 -8.56 11.34
C TYR A 187 -31.46 -8.92 10.11
N ILE A 188 -31.11 -10.20 9.99
CA ILE A 188 -30.28 -10.73 8.92
C ILE A 188 -31.19 -11.31 7.87
N THR A 189 -31.02 -10.91 6.60
CA THR A 189 -31.86 -11.37 5.47
C THR A 189 -31.02 -12.01 4.38
N TRP A 190 -30.69 -11.27 3.36
CA TRP A 190 -29.98 -11.76 2.17
C TRP A 190 -28.55 -12.22 2.46
N SER A 191 -27.88 -11.68 3.48
CA SER A 191 -26.49 -12.03 3.78
C SER A 191 -26.33 -13.48 4.23
N ILE A 192 -27.37 -14.14 4.78
CA ILE A 192 -27.32 -15.56 5.18
C ILE A 192 -26.92 -16.43 3.98
N TYR A 193 -27.50 -16.19 2.81
CA TYR A 193 -27.23 -16.97 1.61
C TYR A 193 -25.78 -16.86 1.14
N ALA A 194 -25.13 -15.73 1.38
CA ALA A 194 -23.71 -15.53 1.07
C ALA A 194 -22.78 -16.00 2.17
N VAL A 195 -23.17 -15.82 3.44
CA VAL A 195 -22.34 -16.13 4.62
C VAL A 195 -22.17 -17.63 4.81
N ILE A 196 -23.24 -18.43 4.66
CA ILE A 196 -23.15 -19.89 4.86
C ILE A 196 -22.09 -20.53 3.96
N PRO A 197 -22.11 -20.36 2.62
CA PRO A 197 -21.09 -20.97 1.77
C PRO A 197 -19.67 -20.42 2.05
N LEU A 198 -19.52 -19.15 2.41
CA LEU A 198 -18.21 -18.58 2.77
C LEU A 198 -17.67 -19.17 4.07
N LEU A 199 -18.51 -19.39 5.09
CA LEU A 199 -18.10 -20.04 6.33
C LEU A 199 -17.70 -21.49 6.09
N VAL A 200 -18.51 -22.26 5.35
CA VAL A 200 -18.19 -23.65 5.00
C VAL A 200 -16.86 -23.72 4.26
N LEU A 201 -16.65 -22.87 3.24
CA LEU A 201 -15.40 -22.82 2.49
C LEU A 201 -14.22 -22.44 3.39
N SER A 202 -14.40 -21.46 4.28
CA SER A 202 -13.36 -21.05 5.26
C SER A 202 -12.97 -22.22 6.15
N ILE A 203 -13.93 -22.96 6.71
CA ILE A 203 -13.67 -24.12 7.59
C ILE A 203 -12.96 -25.24 6.82
N ILE A 204 -13.40 -25.55 5.59
CA ILE A 204 -12.74 -26.58 4.76
C ILE A 204 -11.28 -26.20 4.51
N ILE A 205 -10.99 -24.97 4.09
CA ILE A 205 -9.63 -24.49 3.83
C ILE A 205 -8.80 -24.51 5.12
N PHE A 206 -9.42 -24.16 6.26
CA PHE A 206 -8.76 -24.20 7.55
C PHE A 206 -8.33 -25.62 7.92
N ILE A 207 -9.22 -26.61 7.77
CA ILE A 207 -8.91 -28.03 8.02
C ILE A 207 -7.80 -28.51 7.07
N LEU A 208 -7.87 -28.16 5.78
CA LEU A 208 -6.83 -28.52 4.81
C LEU A 208 -5.46 -27.88 5.15
N SER A 209 -5.43 -26.76 5.85
CA SER A 209 -4.19 -26.09 6.27
C SER A 209 -3.36 -26.89 7.28
N PHE A 210 -3.94 -27.88 7.97
CA PHE A 210 -3.21 -28.76 8.87
C PHE A 210 -2.53 -29.93 8.15
N ASN A 211 -2.89 -30.20 6.89
CA ASN A 211 -2.27 -31.26 6.12
C ASN A 211 -0.97 -30.78 5.45
N ASN A 212 0.17 -31.13 6.04
CA ASN A 212 1.49 -30.72 5.56
C ASN A 212 1.77 -31.14 4.11
N ARG A 213 1.20 -32.24 3.64
CA ARG A 213 1.37 -32.74 2.26
C ARG A 213 0.71 -31.76 1.27
N ILE A 214 -0.52 -31.32 1.54
CA ILE A 214 -1.26 -30.36 0.70
C ILE A 214 -0.56 -29.00 0.72
N VAL A 215 -0.15 -28.52 1.89
CA VAL A 215 0.57 -27.25 2.04
C VAL A 215 1.87 -27.25 1.23
N SER A 216 2.64 -28.34 1.27
CA SER A 216 3.90 -28.46 0.55
C SER A 216 3.70 -28.50 -0.98
N GLU A 217 2.66 -29.15 -1.46
CA GLU A 217 2.33 -29.18 -2.90
C GLU A 217 1.90 -27.80 -3.41
N ILE A 218 1.09 -27.06 -2.65
CA ILE A 218 0.68 -25.71 -3.00
C ILE A 218 1.91 -24.79 -3.03
N LYS A 219 2.79 -24.86 -2.03
CA LYS A 219 4.04 -24.06 -2.05
C LYS A 219 4.90 -24.34 -3.29
N LYS A 220 5.03 -25.60 -3.70
CA LYS A 220 5.78 -25.96 -4.92
C LYS A 220 5.18 -25.34 -6.19
N ARG A 221 3.85 -25.24 -6.28
CA ARG A 221 3.15 -24.73 -7.47
C ARG A 221 3.05 -23.20 -7.50
N THR A 222 3.06 -22.54 -6.34
CA THR A 222 2.95 -21.07 -6.24
C THR A 222 4.29 -20.34 -6.25
N PHE A 223 5.43 -21.07 -6.33
CA PHE A 223 6.79 -20.50 -6.35
C PHE A 223 7.09 -19.54 -5.18
N ILE A 224 6.45 -19.74 -4.03
CA ILE A 224 6.64 -18.91 -2.81
C ILE A 224 7.30 -19.76 -1.72
#